data_da1178ae42b5e023d7a6bbcc75d1fe57
#
_entry.id   da1178ae42b5e023d7a6bbcc75d1fe57
#
_cell.length_a   1.000
_cell.length_b   1.000
_cell.length_c   1.000
_cell.angle_alpha   90.00
_cell.angle_beta   90.00
_cell.angle_gamma   90.00
#
_symmetry.space_group_name_H-M   'P 1'
#
loop_
_entity.id
_entity.type
_entity.pdbx_description
1 polymer ?
#
loop_
_entity_poly.entity_id
_entity_poly.type
_entity_poly.pdbx_seq_one_letter_code
_entity_poly.pdbx_strand_id
1 'polypeptide(L)'
;MIEWGYQINNTVDTLIIGAGITGLSLASFLGTDDYLIVEKDSEVGGYCKTTIRNGFVWDYSGHFFHFNNQEIKDYVLKNIECDIKTVRKKSHISYKDRYIDFPFQNNIHQLP
;
A
#
# COMPACT_ATOMS: atom_id res chain seq x y z
N MET A 1 3.29 30.52 10.23
CA MET A 1 2.51 30.46 11.50
C MET A 1 1.30 29.62 11.17
N ILE A 2 1.26 28.37 11.60
CA ILE A 2 0.13 27.46 11.35
C ILE A 2 -0.84 27.69 12.49
N GLU A 3 -1.98 28.31 12.20
CA GLU A 3 -3.07 28.45 13.18
C GLU A 3 -3.72 27.07 13.39
N TRP A 4 -3.39 26.44 14.49
CA TRP A 4 -4.12 25.27 15.01
C TRP A 4 -5.36 25.76 15.74
N GLY A 5 -6.44 25.98 15.00
CA GLY A 5 -7.68 26.57 15.52
C GLY A 5 -8.94 25.78 15.23
N TYR A 6 -8.84 24.48 14.93
CA TYR A 6 -10.03 23.62 14.92
C TYR A 6 -10.20 22.95 16.27
N GLN A 7 -11.10 23.51 17.10
CA GLN A 7 -11.64 22.75 18.21
C GLN A 7 -12.57 21.68 17.64
N ILE A 8 -12.05 20.49 17.45
CA ILE A 8 -12.88 19.31 17.18
C ILE A 8 -13.52 18.96 18.52
N ASN A 9 -14.74 19.45 18.75
CA ASN A 9 -15.54 19.09 19.94
C ASN A 9 -16.24 17.73 19.77
N ASN A 10 -15.68 16.84 18.95
CA ASN A 10 -16.23 15.51 18.75
C ASN A 10 -15.41 14.52 19.58
N THR A 11 -16.06 13.93 20.57
CA THR A 11 -15.58 12.69 21.19
C THR A 11 -15.94 11.54 20.29
N VAL A 12 -15.00 10.68 19.99
CA VAL A 12 -15.20 9.43 19.23
C VAL A 12 -14.64 8.28 20.05
N ASP A 13 -15.22 7.11 19.90
CA ASP A 13 -14.74 5.91 20.59
C ASP A 13 -13.39 5.45 20.03
N THR A 14 -13.14 5.66 18.74
CA THR A 14 -11.92 5.22 18.09
C THR A 14 -11.28 6.33 17.26
N LEU A 15 -10.02 6.65 17.56
CA LEU A 15 -9.19 7.54 16.75
C LEU A 15 -8.18 6.71 15.95
N ILE A 16 -8.24 6.79 14.61
CA ILE A 16 -7.33 6.13 13.70
C ILE A 16 -6.36 7.18 13.15
N ILE A 17 -5.06 6.98 13.39
CA ILE A 17 -4.02 7.88 12.92
C ILE A 17 -3.37 7.29 11.65
N GLY A 18 -3.61 7.93 10.53
CA GLY A 18 -3.16 7.55 9.20
C GLY A 18 -4.22 6.80 8.38
N ALA A 19 -4.51 7.32 7.19
CA ALA A 19 -5.43 6.74 6.22
C ALA A 19 -4.69 5.93 5.13
N GLY A 20 -3.69 5.16 5.52
CA GLY A 20 -3.09 4.11 4.70
C GLY A 20 -3.97 2.86 4.69
N ILE A 21 -3.53 1.80 3.99
CA ILE A 21 -4.31 0.55 3.86
C ILE A 21 -4.70 -0.03 5.22
N THR A 22 -3.85 0.05 6.22
CA THR A 22 -4.13 -0.47 7.57
C THR A 22 -5.24 0.31 8.27
N GLY A 23 -5.16 1.64 8.28
CA GLY A 23 -6.18 2.48 8.93
C GLY A 23 -7.53 2.39 8.24
N LEU A 24 -7.54 2.40 6.91
CA LEU A 24 -8.77 2.25 6.12
C LEU A 24 -9.40 0.86 6.31
N SER A 25 -8.59 -0.20 6.33
CA SER A 25 -9.09 -1.55 6.59
C SER A 25 -9.65 -1.67 8.00
N LEU A 26 -8.96 -1.12 9.01
CA LEU A 26 -9.48 -1.10 10.37
C LEU A 26 -10.86 -0.43 10.43
N ALA A 27 -11.01 0.76 9.87
CA ALA A 27 -12.27 1.48 9.83
C ALA A 27 -13.39 0.66 9.16
N SER A 28 -13.07 -0.01 8.06
CA SER A 28 -14.04 -0.83 7.31
C SER A 28 -14.55 -2.06 8.10
N PHE A 29 -13.79 -2.53 9.09
CA PHE A 29 -14.12 -3.71 9.90
C PHE A 29 -14.54 -3.39 11.34
N LEU A 30 -14.55 -2.10 11.74
CA LEU A 30 -14.93 -1.71 13.11
C LEU A 30 -16.38 -2.04 13.47
N GLY A 31 -17.28 -2.13 12.50
CA GLY A 31 -18.70 -2.40 12.76
C GLY A 31 -19.44 -1.27 13.47
N THR A 32 -18.85 -0.07 13.53
CA THR A 32 -19.43 1.15 14.08
C THR A 32 -18.99 2.36 13.27
N ASP A 33 -19.78 3.40 13.26
CA ASP A 33 -19.43 4.69 12.63
C ASP A 33 -18.84 5.69 13.63
N ASP A 34 -18.66 5.29 14.90
CA ASP A 34 -18.11 6.15 15.96
C ASP A 34 -16.57 6.12 15.95
N TYR A 35 -16.01 6.56 14.84
CA TYR A 35 -14.57 6.71 14.69
C TYR A 35 -14.20 7.97 13.91
N LEU A 36 -12.95 8.42 14.08
CA LEU A 36 -12.33 9.49 13.31
C LEU A 36 -11.01 9.00 12.74
N ILE A 37 -10.82 9.21 11.43
CA ILE A 37 -9.52 9.00 10.78
C ILE A 37 -8.86 10.35 10.56
N VAL A 38 -7.61 10.49 11.00
CA VAL A 38 -6.78 11.67 10.73
C VAL A 38 -5.62 11.28 9.80
N GLU A 39 -5.44 12.06 8.74
CA GLU A 39 -4.41 11.84 7.74
C GLU A 39 -3.60 13.13 7.56
N LYS A 40 -2.26 13.03 7.47
CA LYS A 40 -1.37 14.17 7.29
C LYS A 40 -1.34 14.69 5.85
N ASP A 41 -1.56 13.78 4.90
CA ASP A 41 -1.55 14.11 3.47
C ASP A 41 -2.93 14.60 3.02
N SER A 42 -3.00 15.26 1.87
CA SER A 42 -4.26 15.71 1.26
C SER A 42 -5.11 14.58 0.68
N GLU A 43 -4.53 13.38 0.55
CA GLU A 43 -5.16 12.20 -0.04
C GLU A 43 -4.92 10.96 0.82
N VAL A 44 -5.94 10.10 0.89
CA VAL A 44 -5.85 8.80 1.55
C VAL A 44 -5.07 7.78 0.70
N GLY A 45 -4.73 6.61 1.28
CA GLY A 45 -4.10 5.49 0.57
C GLY A 45 -2.66 5.22 0.95
N GLY A 46 -1.97 6.14 1.62
CA GLY A 46 -0.58 5.94 2.07
C GLY A 46 0.35 5.55 0.93
N TYR A 47 1.10 4.46 1.06
CA TYR A 47 2.00 3.96 0.01
C TYR A 47 1.30 3.28 -1.17
N CYS A 48 -0.02 3.07 -1.10
CA CYS A 48 -0.81 2.57 -2.22
C CYS A 48 -1.23 3.66 -3.20
N LYS A 49 -0.94 4.93 -2.89
CA LYS A 49 -1.24 6.06 -3.78
C LYS A 49 -0.35 6.04 -5.02
N THR A 50 -0.94 6.43 -6.15
CA THR A 50 -0.20 6.74 -7.37
C THR A 50 0.06 8.23 -7.44
N THR A 51 1.31 8.62 -7.59
CA THR A 51 1.70 10.01 -7.79
C THR A 51 1.99 10.27 -9.25
N ILE A 52 1.31 11.25 -9.85
CA ILE A 52 1.61 11.70 -11.21
C ILE A 52 2.41 13.00 -11.12
N ARG A 53 3.61 13.01 -11.71
CA ARG A 53 4.48 14.17 -11.71
C ARG A 53 5.08 14.36 -13.11
N ASN A 54 4.86 15.50 -13.73
CA ASN A 54 5.35 15.84 -15.07
C ASN A 54 4.96 14.81 -16.15
N GLY A 55 3.76 14.21 -16.06
CA GLY A 55 3.27 13.19 -16.98
C GLY A 55 3.82 11.76 -16.70
N PHE A 56 4.64 11.60 -15.68
CA PHE A 56 5.16 10.29 -15.25
C PHE A 56 4.41 9.78 -14.03
N VAL A 57 4.20 8.46 -13.99
CA VAL A 57 3.64 7.76 -12.84
C VAL A 57 4.77 7.36 -11.90
N TRP A 58 4.65 7.78 -10.64
CA TRP A 58 5.61 7.49 -9.57
C TRP A 58 4.88 6.80 -8.43
N ASP A 59 5.16 5.54 -8.24
CA ASP A 59 4.65 4.76 -7.12
C ASP A 59 5.77 4.54 -6.10
N TYR A 60 5.43 4.57 -4.80
CA TYR A 60 6.40 4.26 -3.74
C TYR A 60 6.87 2.81 -3.76
N SER A 61 6.03 1.91 -4.28
CA SER A 61 6.37 0.51 -4.55
C SER A 61 5.52 -0.05 -5.68
N GLY A 62 5.93 -1.19 -6.25
CA GLY A 62 5.04 -1.92 -7.15
C GLY A 62 3.80 -2.37 -6.39
N HIS A 63 2.61 -2.02 -6.89
CA HIS A 63 1.32 -2.38 -6.28
C HIS A 63 0.96 -3.83 -6.62
N PHE A 64 1.77 -4.78 -6.15
CA PHE A 64 1.52 -6.21 -6.35
C PHE A 64 0.82 -6.80 -5.14
N PHE A 65 -0.29 -7.47 -5.37
CA PHE A 65 -0.91 -8.28 -4.35
C PHE A 65 -0.12 -9.58 -4.14
N HIS A 66 0.18 -9.87 -2.88
CA HIS A 66 0.77 -11.11 -2.43
C HIS A 66 -0.14 -11.72 -1.36
N PHE A 67 -0.89 -12.74 -1.74
CA PHE A 67 -1.85 -13.36 -0.84
C PHE A 67 -1.31 -14.69 -0.32
N ASN A 68 -1.15 -14.81 0.99
CA ASN A 68 -0.86 -16.06 1.69
C ASN A 68 -2.12 -16.69 2.31
N ASN A 69 -3.24 -15.96 2.30
CA ASN A 69 -4.53 -16.40 2.82
C ASN A 69 -5.58 -16.32 1.71
N GLN A 70 -6.28 -17.44 1.47
CA GLN A 70 -7.26 -17.53 0.38
C GLN A 70 -8.50 -16.68 0.66
N GLU A 71 -8.96 -16.60 1.92
CA GLU A 71 -10.14 -15.80 2.28
C GLU A 71 -9.91 -14.32 2.03
N ILE A 72 -8.72 -13.83 2.42
CA ILE A 72 -8.32 -12.43 2.16
C ILE A 72 -8.25 -12.18 0.66
N LYS A 73 -7.68 -13.11 -0.11
CA LYS A 73 -7.61 -12.99 -1.55
C LYS A 73 -9.02 -12.89 -2.17
N ASP A 74 -9.91 -13.78 -1.79
CA ASP A 74 -11.28 -13.82 -2.33
C ASP A 74 -12.06 -12.56 -1.94
N TYR A 75 -11.89 -12.10 -0.70
CA TYR A 75 -12.47 -10.83 -0.23
C TYR A 75 -11.98 -9.64 -1.06
N VAL A 76 -10.67 -9.51 -1.23
CA VAL A 76 -10.08 -8.41 -2.00
C VAL A 76 -10.52 -8.47 -3.46
N LEU A 77 -10.43 -9.62 -4.12
CA LEU A 77 -10.81 -9.77 -5.53
C LEU A 77 -12.30 -9.51 -5.77
N LYS A 78 -13.15 -9.83 -4.81
CA LYS A 78 -14.59 -9.57 -4.88
C LYS A 78 -14.94 -8.08 -4.76
N ASN A 79 -14.15 -7.31 -4.01
CA ASN A 79 -14.46 -5.92 -3.67
C ASN A 79 -13.65 -4.89 -4.47
N ILE A 80 -12.74 -5.33 -5.33
CA ILE A 80 -11.99 -4.43 -6.21
C ILE A 80 -12.75 -4.26 -7.53
N GLU A 81 -13.05 -3.01 -7.86
CA GLU A 81 -13.71 -2.60 -9.11
C GLU A 81 -12.68 -2.16 -10.17
N CYS A 82 -11.61 -2.93 -10.36
CA CYS A 82 -10.62 -2.63 -11.39
C CYS A 82 -10.07 -3.89 -12.05
N ASP A 83 -9.51 -3.72 -13.24
CA ASP A 83 -8.85 -4.80 -13.96
C ASP A 83 -7.60 -5.28 -13.23
N ILE A 84 -7.62 -6.53 -12.78
CA ILE A 84 -6.47 -7.18 -12.14
C ILE A 84 -5.76 -8.05 -13.15
N LYS A 85 -4.47 -7.77 -13.36
CA LYS A 85 -3.61 -8.57 -14.25
C LYS A 85 -2.70 -9.47 -13.44
N THR A 86 -2.68 -10.75 -13.79
CA THR A 86 -1.68 -11.67 -13.25
C THR A 86 -0.39 -11.54 -14.04
N VAL A 87 0.70 -11.21 -13.35
CA VAL A 87 2.02 -11.08 -13.95
C VAL A 87 3.02 -11.99 -13.24
N ARG A 88 3.92 -12.60 -14.01
CA ARG A 88 5.06 -13.31 -13.43
C ARG A 88 6.19 -12.30 -13.21
N LYS A 89 6.43 -11.95 -11.96
CA LYS A 89 7.54 -11.06 -11.60
C LYS A 89 8.87 -11.74 -11.95
N LYS A 90 9.70 -11.05 -12.74
CA LYS A 90 11.11 -11.39 -12.97
C LYS A 90 11.94 -10.27 -12.37
N SER A 91 12.84 -10.61 -11.48
CA SER A 91 13.75 -9.66 -10.85
C SER A 91 15.17 -10.18 -10.96
N HIS A 92 16.09 -9.29 -11.21
CA HIS A 92 17.50 -9.59 -11.32
C HIS A 92 18.30 -8.63 -10.44
N ILE A 93 19.46 -9.07 -10.03
CA ILE A 93 20.43 -8.27 -9.30
C ILE A 93 21.57 -7.95 -10.27
N SER A 94 21.85 -6.67 -10.47
CA SER A 94 23.00 -6.26 -11.25
C SER A 94 24.28 -6.45 -10.41
N TYR A 95 25.19 -7.26 -10.90
CA TYR A 95 26.48 -7.51 -10.25
C TYR A 95 27.60 -7.47 -11.30
N LYS A 96 28.46 -6.47 -11.19
CA LYS A 96 29.48 -6.19 -12.21
C LYS A 96 28.82 -6.11 -13.61
N ASP A 97 29.25 -6.91 -14.56
CA ASP A 97 28.80 -6.86 -15.96
C ASP A 97 27.72 -7.89 -16.31
N ARG A 98 27.00 -8.41 -15.29
CA ARG A 98 25.97 -9.44 -15.47
C ARG A 98 24.77 -9.27 -14.57
N TYR A 99 23.72 -9.98 -14.89
CA TYR A 99 22.52 -10.08 -14.08
C TYR A 99 22.47 -11.44 -13.41
N ILE A 100 22.19 -11.45 -12.09
CA ILE A 100 21.98 -12.63 -11.26
C ILE A 100 20.47 -12.71 -10.96
N ASP A 101 19.90 -13.88 -11.05
CA ASP A 101 18.48 -14.07 -10.73
C ASP A 101 18.18 -13.79 -9.25
N PHE A 102 17.01 -13.22 -9.00
CA PHE A 102 16.51 -13.02 -7.64
C PHE A 102 15.76 -14.28 -7.15
N PRO A 103 15.88 -14.70 -5.88
CA PRO A 103 16.72 -14.09 -4.85
C PRO A 103 18.19 -14.49 -4.96
N PHE A 104 19.06 -13.56 -4.61
CA PHE A 104 20.52 -13.71 -4.74
C PHE A 104 21.05 -14.98 -4.05
N GLN A 105 20.54 -15.28 -2.86
CA GLN A 105 20.99 -16.41 -2.05
C GLN A 105 20.78 -17.77 -2.73
N ASN A 106 19.76 -17.90 -3.56
CA ASN A 106 19.49 -19.14 -4.31
C ASN A 106 20.28 -19.23 -5.62
N ASN A 107 20.86 -18.13 -6.05
CA ASN A 107 21.47 -17.99 -7.37
C ASN A 107 22.96 -17.61 -7.33
N ILE A 108 23.63 -17.83 -6.19
CA ILE A 108 25.07 -17.57 -6.02
C ILE A 108 25.93 -18.38 -6.99
N HIS A 109 25.42 -19.49 -7.51
CA HIS A 109 26.09 -20.30 -8.52
C HIS A 109 26.27 -19.55 -9.87
N GLN A 110 25.54 -18.45 -10.09
CA GLN A 110 25.65 -17.57 -11.25
C GLN A 110 26.79 -16.53 -11.11
N LEU A 111 27.42 -16.46 -9.95
CA LEU A 111 28.58 -15.62 -9.74
C LEU A 111 29.80 -16.14 -10.54
N PRO A 112 30.70 -15.23 -10.93
CA PRO A 112 31.94 -15.61 -11.65
C PRO A 112 32.91 -16.37 -10.74
#